data_4702959167f6ec5ff524f6d6ba36d434
#
_entry.id   4702959167f6ec5ff524f6d6ba36d434
#
_cell.length_a   1.000
_cell.length_b   1.000
_cell.length_c   1.000
_cell.angle_alpha   90.00
_cell.angle_beta   90.00
_cell.angle_gamma   90.00
#
_symmetry.space_group_name_H-M   'P 1'
#
loop_
_entity.id
_entity.type
_entity.pdbx_description
1 polymer ?
#
loop_
_entity_poly.entity_id
_entity_poly.type
_entity_poly.pdbx_seq_one_letter_code
_entity_poly.pdbx_strand_id
1 'polypeptide(L)'
;RKNTFKVATQAVDKANQYATRDRHNRKRNFRSLWIQRINAAVRAHDETLTYSRFINGLSLAGIEVDRKVLADLAVHEPTAFNAIVDQAKSALS
;
A
#
# COMPACT_ATOMS: atom_id res chain seq x y z
N ARG A 1 7.72 10.27 9.41
CA ARG A 1 6.71 9.24 9.13
C ARG A 1 7.30 7.97 8.54
N LYS A 2 8.09 8.10 7.50
CA LYS A 2 8.75 6.96 6.86
C LYS A 2 9.69 6.24 7.82
N ASN A 3 10.47 7.00 8.60
CA ASN A 3 11.37 6.42 9.60
C ASN A 3 10.61 5.74 10.72
N THR A 4 9.51 6.34 11.16
CA THR A 4 8.64 5.76 12.19
C THR A 4 8.09 4.42 11.70
N PHE A 5 7.69 4.34 10.45
CA PHE A 5 7.17 3.12 9.87
C PHE A 5 8.24 2.02 9.83
N LYS A 6 9.47 2.36 9.42
CA LYS A 6 10.57 1.40 9.38
C LYS A 6 10.88 0.86 10.77
N VAL A 7 10.90 1.72 11.78
CA VAL A 7 11.14 1.32 13.17
C VAL A 7 10.05 0.37 13.65
N ALA A 8 8.79 0.69 13.36
CA ALA A 8 7.67 -0.17 13.72
C ALA A 8 7.77 -1.54 13.05
N THR A 9 8.15 -1.58 11.77
CA THR A 9 8.33 -2.82 11.02
C THR A 9 9.45 -3.67 11.62
N GLN A 10 10.57 -3.05 11.96
CA GLN A 10 11.69 -3.75 12.57
C GLN A 10 11.31 -4.34 13.94
N ALA A 11 10.58 -3.58 14.74
CA ALA A 11 10.10 -4.05 16.04
C ALA A 11 9.16 -5.24 15.87
N VAL A 12 8.28 -5.19 14.88
CA VAL A 12 7.39 -6.31 14.56
C VAL A 12 8.19 -7.53 14.12
N ASP A 13 9.21 -7.34 13.29
CA ASP A 13 10.05 -8.43 12.81
C ASP A 13 10.81 -9.09 13.96
N LYS A 14 11.35 -8.31 14.89
CA LYS A 14 12.01 -8.85 16.07
C LYS A 14 11.06 -9.65 16.94
N ALA A 15 9.87 -9.14 17.17
CA ALA A 15 8.83 -9.86 17.90
C ALA A 15 8.49 -11.17 17.20
N ASN A 16 8.49 -11.17 15.88
CA ASN A 16 8.17 -12.33 15.07
C ASN A 16 9.25 -13.40 15.08
N GLN A 17 10.47 -13.13 15.55
CA GLN A 17 11.47 -14.16 15.73
C GLN A 17 10.99 -15.25 16.69
N TYR A 18 10.15 -14.86 17.63
CA TYR A 18 9.53 -15.79 18.58
C TYR A 18 8.10 -16.13 18.20
N ALA A 19 7.67 -15.67 17.04
CA ALA A 19 6.28 -15.77 16.65
C ALA A 19 5.94 -17.14 16.12
N THR A 20 4.71 -17.55 16.37
CA THR A 20 4.14 -18.75 15.79
C THR A 20 3.80 -18.52 14.31
N ARG A 21 3.50 -19.61 13.60
CA ARG A 21 3.01 -19.55 12.22
C ARG A 21 1.76 -18.66 12.09
N ASP A 22 0.96 -18.61 13.12
CA ASP A 22 -0.28 -17.82 13.12
C ASP A 22 -0.01 -16.32 12.92
N ARG A 23 1.07 -15.82 13.52
CA ARG A 23 1.45 -14.42 13.33
C ARG A 23 1.87 -14.15 11.89
N HIS A 24 2.63 -15.06 11.29
CA HIS A 24 3.01 -14.93 9.87
C HIS A 24 1.79 -14.96 8.97
N ASN A 25 0.85 -15.86 9.23
CA ASN A 25 -0.38 -15.95 8.47
C ASN A 25 -1.22 -14.68 8.62
N ARG A 26 -1.28 -14.12 9.82
CA ARG A 26 -1.99 -12.87 10.09
C ARG A 26 -1.38 -11.71 9.30
N LYS A 27 -0.07 -11.62 9.26
CA LYS A 27 0.63 -10.59 8.49
C LYS A 27 0.32 -10.71 7.00
N ARG A 28 0.32 -11.92 6.47
CA ARG A 28 -0.07 -12.17 5.08
C ARG A 28 -1.52 -11.75 4.81
N ASN A 29 -2.41 -12.04 5.73
CA ASN A 29 -3.83 -11.69 5.60
C ASN A 29 -4.02 -10.18 5.57
N PHE A 30 -3.33 -9.44 6.42
CA PHE A 30 -3.39 -7.99 6.42
C PHE A 30 -2.85 -7.41 5.12
N ARG A 31 -1.71 -7.92 4.65
CA ARG A 31 -1.14 -7.46 3.39
C ARG A 31 -2.10 -7.71 2.23
N SER A 32 -2.70 -8.88 2.18
CA SER A 32 -3.69 -9.23 1.17
C SER A 32 -4.89 -8.28 1.22
N LEU A 33 -5.36 -7.95 2.41
CA LEU A 33 -6.47 -7.02 2.60
C LEU A 33 -6.10 -5.62 2.11
N TRP A 34 -4.89 -5.15 2.41
CA TRP A 34 -4.43 -3.84 1.93
C TRP A 34 -4.38 -3.79 0.41
N ILE A 35 -3.86 -4.84 -0.21
CA ILE A 35 -3.79 -4.94 -1.67
C ILE A 35 -5.19 -4.91 -2.27
N GLN A 36 -6.14 -5.63 -1.70
CA GLN A 36 -7.53 -5.63 -2.17
C GLN A 36 -8.15 -4.24 -2.07
N ARG A 37 -7.94 -3.55 -0.95
CA ARG A 37 -8.47 -2.21 -0.75
C ARG A 37 -7.87 -1.21 -1.72
N ILE A 38 -6.56 -1.26 -1.91
CA ILE A 38 -5.87 -0.38 -2.85
C ILE A 38 -6.37 -0.64 -4.26
N ASN A 39 -6.47 -1.90 -4.67
CA ASN A 39 -6.91 -2.27 -6.00
C ASN A 39 -8.35 -1.79 -6.25
N ALA A 40 -9.24 -1.98 -5.29
CA ALA A 40 -10.63 -1.54 -5.40
C ALA A 40 -10.71 -0.02 -5.55
N ALA A 41 -9.94 0.73 -4.76
CA ALA A 41 -9.94 2.18 -4.81
C ALA A 41 -9.34 2.72 -6.10
N VAL A 42 -8.28 2.10 -6.60
CA VAL A 42 -7.66 2.47 -7.88
C VAL A 42 -8.66 2.26 -9.01
N ARG A 43 -9.33 1.12 -9.04
CA ARG A 43 -10.29 0.82 -10.09
C ARG A 43 -11.55 1.67 -10.00
N ALA A 44 -11.94 2.09 -8.81
CA ALA A 44 -13.06 2.99 -8.64
C ALA A 44 -12.76 4.37 -9.23
N HIS A 45 -11.50 4.80 -9.17
CA HIS A 45 -11.07 6.08 -9.73
C HIS A 45 -10.76 5.96 -11.23
N ASP A 46 -10.12 4.86 -11.64
CA ASP A 46 -9.77 4.60 -13.04
C ASP A 46 -9.82 3.10 -13.31
N GLU A 47 -10.86 2.65 -14.01
CA GLU A 47 -11.09 1.23 -14.31
C GLU A 47 -9.97 0.61 -15.17
N THR A 48 -9.24 1.43 -15.92
CA THR A 48 -8.21 0.94 -16.82
C THR A 48 -6.89 0.68 -16.11
N LEU A 49 -6.76 1.12 -14.87
CA LEU A 49 -5.53 0.99 -14.10
C LEU A 49 -5.64 -0.18 -13.13
N THR A 50 -4.73 -1.14 -13.25
CA THR A 50 -4.65 -2.28 -12.34
C THR A 50 -3.74 -1.96 -11.16
N TYR A 51 -3.85 -2.77 -10.10
CA TYR A 51 -2.98 -2.61 -8.92
C TYR A 51 -1.51 -2.68 -9.31
N SER A 52 -1.14 -3.67 -10.13
CA SER A 52 0.26 -3.85 -10.55
C SER A 52 0.81 -2.64 -11.29
N ARG A 53 0.01 -2.08 -12.19
CA ARG A 53 0.40 -0.88 -12.93
C ARG A 53 0.47 0.34 -12.03
N PHE A 54 -0.44 0.45 -11.08
CA PHE A 54 -0.42 1.52 -10.10
C PHE A 54 0.87 1.50 -9.28
N ILE A 55 1.26 0.33 -8.77
CA ILE A 55 2.50 0.19 -8.01
C ILE A 55 3.71 0.53 -8.88
N ASN A 56 3.73 0.08 -10.11
CA ASN A 56 4.80 0.43 -11.06
C ASN A 56 4.85 1.95 -11.29
N GLY A 57 3.69 2.58 -11.46
CA GLY A 57 3.59 4.02 -11.61
C GLY A 57 4.12 4.79 -10.42
N LEU A 58 3.84 4.31 -9.20
CA LEU A 58 4.38 4.91 -7.97
C LEU A 58 5.91 4.85 -7.98
N SER A 59 6.46 3.72 -8.36
CA SER A 59 7.91 3.54 -8.45
C SER A 59 8.53 4.50 -9.47
N LEU A 60 7.93 4.61 -10.64
CA LEU A 60 8.39 5.51 -11.69
C LEU A 60 8.29 6.98 -11.30
N ALA A 61 7.26 7.33 -10.55
CA ALA A 61 7.06 8.70 -10.06
C ALA A 61 7.95 9.04 -8.87
N GLY A 62 8.65 8.06 -8.31
CA GLY A 62 9.49 8.27 -7.13
C GLY A 62 8.70 8.41 -5.85
N ILE A 63 7.46 7.96 -5.83
CA ILE A 63 6.59 8.03 -4.65
C ILE A 63 6.82 6.79 -3.80
N GLU A 64 7.33 7.00 -2.58
CA GLU A 64 7.59 5.92 -1.66
C GLU A 64 6.55 5.92 -0.54
N VAL A 65 5.46 5.21 -0.74
CA VAL A 65 4.39 5.09 0.24
C VAL A 65 4.11 3.61 0.49
N ASP A 66 3.94 3.27 1.75
CA ASP A 66 3.67 1.90 2.15
C ASP A 66 2.22 1.50 1.84
N ARG A 67 2.01 0.20 1.61
CA ARG A 67 0.68 -0.36 1.32
C ARG A 67 -0.33 -0.08 2.43
N LYS A 68 0.11 -0.14 3.67
CA LYS A 68 -0.76 0.16 4.81
C LYS A 68 -1.26 1.60 4.76
N VAL A 69 -0.36 2.53 4.48
CA VAL A 69 -0.69 3.95 4.37
C VAL A 69 -1.60 4.19 3.18
N LEU A 70 -1.32 3.56 2.04
CA LEU A 70 -2.16 3.70 0.85
C LEU A 70 -3.58 3.19 1.11
N ALA A 71 -3.71 2.04 1.75
CA ALA A 71 -5.03 1.47 2.07
C ALA A 71 -5.80 2.38 3.02
N ASP A 72 -5.11 2.96 3.98
CA ASP A 72 -5.71 3.89 4.93
C ASP A 72 -6.19 5.16 4.24
N LEU A 73 -5.37 5.73 3.36
CA LEU A 73 -5.76 6.90 2.56
C LEU A 73 -6.96 6.60 1.67
N ALA A 74 -7.00 5.42 1.08
CA ALA A 74 -8.10 5.03 0.20
C ALA A 74 -9.44 5.03 0.93
N VAL A 75 -9.44 4.68 2.20
CA VAL A 75 -10.65 4.60 3.03
C VAL A 75 -10.99 5.95 3.63
N HIS A 76 -10.01 6.63 4.22
CA HIS A 76 -10.24 7.83 5.04
C HIS A 76 -10.06 9.14 4.28
N GLU A 77 -9.21 9.15 3.26
CA GLU A 77 -8.93 10.36 2.49
C GLU A 77 -8.90 10.06 0.99
N PRO A 78 -10.05 9.74 0.40
CA PRO A 78 -10.10 9.33 -1.00
C PRO A 78 -9.61 10.39 -1.97
N THR A 79 -9.79 11.67 -1.67
CA THR A 79 -9.30 12.75 -2.52
C THR A 79 -7.77 12.75 -2.61
N ALA A 80 -7.10 12.57 -1.46
CA ALA A 80 -5.65 12.47 -1.43
C ALA A 80 -5.17 11.21 -2.15
N PHE A 81 -5.87 10.09 -1.96
CA PHE A 81 -5.54 8.84 -2.64
C PHE A 81 -5.66 9.00 -4.16
N ASN A 82 -6.73 9.62 -4.63
CA ASN A 82 -6.96 9.84 -6.06
C ASN A 82 -5.88 10.71 -6.68
N ALA A 83 -5.39 11.71 -5.96
CA ALA A 83 -4.27 12.53 -6.41
C ALA A 83 -3.00 11.70 -6.62
N ILE A 84 -2.74 10.75 -5.72
CA ILE A 84 -1.61 9.83 -5.84
C ILE A 84 -1.79 8.91 -7.05
N VAL A 85 -3.00 8.42 -7.27
CA VAL A 85 -3.31 7.58 -8.44
C VAL A 85 -3.04 8.33 -9.73
N ASP A 86 -3.45 9.59 -9.80
CA ASP A 86 -3.24 10.42 -10.98
C ASP A 86 -1.76 10.65 -11.25
N GLN A 87 -0.96 10.87 -10.21
CA GLN A 87 0.48 11.01 -10.35
C GLN A 87 1.14 9.72 -10.86
N ALA A 88 0.71 8.59 -10.33
CA ALA A 88 1.22 7.29 -10.79
C ALA A 88 0.85 7.04 -12.25
N LYS A 89 -0.38 7.37 -12.64
CA LYS A 89 -0.86 7.22 -14.00
C LYS A 89 -0.06 8.11 -14.96
N SER A 90 0.22 9.35 -14.56
CA SER A 90 1.03 10.26 -15.37
C SER A 90 2.43 9.72 -15.59
N ALA A 91 3.02 9.05 -14.60
CA ALA A 91 4.35 8.46 -14.73
C ALA A 91 4.36 7.26 -15.69
N LEU A 92 3.22 6.59 -15.86
CA LEU A 92 3.08 5.47 -16.79
C LEU A 92 2.91 5.94 -18.24
N SER A 93 2.54 7.18 -18.43
CA SER A 93 2.41 7.77 -19.77
C SER A 93 3.77 8.25 -20.27
#